data_8ae478c46bb797b3df39059e1deb622d
#
_entry.id   8ae478c46bb797b3df39059e1deb622d
#
_cell.length_a   1.000
_cell.length_b   1.000
_cell.length_c   1.000
_cell.angle_alpha   90.00
_cell.angle_beta   90.00
_cell.angle_gamma   90.00
#
_symmetry.space_group_name_H-M   'P 1'
#
loop_
_entity.id
_entity.type
_entity.pdbx_description
1 polymer ?
#
loop_
_entity_poly.entity_id
_entity_poly.type
_entity_poly.pdbx_seq_one_letter_code
_entity_poly.pdbx_strand_id
1 'polypeptide(L)'
;MAGKAFRLDGEFNVANRGLIEFVEMFKADRHLLTTLLSLAQEQLIKMDRFGSVYADEVILGHSNEGDFESFSTEEHSEALRDRIIAIQIPYNLRVTDEVKIYQKLLKRSTLAQIHVAPLTLPVASTFAVLSRLEPPARQGMSLIEKMRLYDGQMEGNYSRQDVVEMKRHSPN
;
A
#
# COMPACT_ATOMS: atom_id res chain seq x y z
N MET A 1 36.22 12.12 -28.02
CA MET A 1 34.99 11.63 -27.39
C MET A 1 34.31 12.82 -26.73
N ALA A 2 33.15 13.22 -27.22
CA ALA A 2 32.39 14.33 -26.62
C ALA A 2 31.96 13.88 -25.20
N GLY A 3 32.43 14.61 -24.20
CA GLY A 3 32.02 14.35 -22.82
C GLY A 3 30.51 14.57 -22.71
N LYS A 4 29.75 13.52 -22.34
CA LYS A 4 28.35 13.70 -22.01
C LYS A 4 28.26 14.69 -20.85
N ALA A 5 27.55 15.78 -21.03
CA ALA A 5 27.22 16.69 -19.93
C ALA A 5 26.28 15.96 -18.97
N PHE A 6 26.63 15.93 -17.69
CA PHE A 6 25.76 15.38 -16.66
C PHE A 6 25.11 16.52 -15.90
N ARG A 7 23.84 16.37 -15.57
CA ARG A 7 23.11 17.29 -14.70
C ARG A 7 22.72 16.54 -13.42
N LEU A 8 22.85 17.21 -12.29
CA LEU A 8 22.40 16.72 -10.99
C LEU A 8 20.93 17.17 -10.78
N ASP A 9 20.04 16.69 -11.62
CA ASP A 9 18.61 17.02 -11.62
C ASP A 9 17.71 15.76 -11.63
N GLY A 10 18.25 14.62 -11.21
CA GLY A 10 17.49 13.38 -11.04
C GLY A 10 16.60 13.41 -9.80
N GLU A 11 15.68 12.45 -9.71
CA GLU A 11 14.64 12.35 -8.67
C GLU A 11 15.22 12.41 -7.24
N PHE A 12 16.35 11.79 -6.98
CA PHE A 12 17.02 11.88 -5.68
C PHE A 12 17.47 13.32 -5.33
N ASN A 13 17.91 14.11 -6.29
CA ASN A 13 18.26 15.50 -6.02
C ASN A 13 17.03 16.36 -5.76
N VAL A 14 15.93 16.08 -6.46
CA VAL A 14 14.66 16.78 -6.28
C VAL A 14 14.04 16.44 -4.93
N ALA A 15 14.13 15.18 -4.51
CA ALA A 15 13.57 14.69 -3.26
C ALA A 15 14.44 15.00 -2.01
N ASN A 16 15.66 15.53 -2.21
CA ASN A 16 16.58 15.80 -1.10
C ASN A 16 15.95 16.71 -0.04
N ARG A 17 16.01 16.30 1.21
CA ARG A 17 15.29 16.85 2.39
C ARG A 17 13.76 16.74 2.30
N GLY A 18 13.28 15.80 1.53
CA GLY A 18 11.87 15.53 1.33
C GLY A 18 11.58 14.04 1.37
N LEU A 19 10.73 13.60 0.47
CA LEU A 19 10.23 12.24 0.37
C LEU A 19 10.33 11.76 -1.06
N ILE A 20 10.82 10.54 -1.23
CA ILE A 20 10.81 9.82 -2.50
C ILE A 20 9.95 8.56 -2.38
N GLU A 21 9.13 8.31 -3.39
CA GLU A 21 8.20 7.19 -3.44
C GLU A 21 8.59 6.23 -4.56
N PHE A 22 8.73 4.95 -4.22
CA PHE A 22 8.99 3.88 -5.17
C PHE A 22 7.76 2.97 -5.29
N VAL A 23 7.14 2.98 -6.45
CA VAL A 23 6.05 2.06 -6.78
C VAL A 23 6.65 0.74 -7.25
N GLU A 24 6.14 -0.38 -6.72
CA GLU A 24 6.66 -1.73 -7.01
C GLU A 24 8.17 -1.89 -6.71
N MET A 25 8.61 -1.37 -5.57
CA MET A 25 10.01 -1.24 -5.17
C MET A 25 10.80 -2.54 -5.34
N PHE A 26 10.24 -3.70 -4.97
CA PHE A 26 10.96 -4.98 -5.00
C PHE A 26 11.03 -5.63 -6.39
N LYS A 27 10.39 -5.04 -7.41
CA LYS A 27 10.60 -5.40 -8.82
C LYS A 27 11.78 -4.68 -9.45
N ALA A 28 12.37 -3.72 -8.76
CA ALA A 28 13.55 -3.00 -9.20
C ALA A 28 14.77 -3.93 -9.27
N ASP A 29 15.76 -3.52 -10.06
CA ASP A 29 17.00 -4.27 -10.14
C ASP A 29 17.80 -4.21 -8.82
N ARG A 30 18.67 -5.19 -8.62
CA ARG A 30 19.50 -5.29 -7.41
C ARG A 30 20.41 -4.08 -7.21
N HIS A 31 20.84 -3.43 -8.29
CA HIS A 31 21.72 -2.26 -8.20
C HIS A 31 20.99 -1.09 -7.54
N LEU A 32 19.72 -0.85 -7.91
CA LEU A 32 18.90 0.18 -7.27
C LEU A 32 18.68 -0.14 -5.80
N LEU A 33 18.34 -1.39 -5.45
CA LEU A 33 18.13 -1.79 -4.05
C LEU A 33 19.40 -1.60 -3.20
N THR A 34 20.58 -1.88 -3.77
CA THR A 34 21.88 -1.62 -3.09
C THR A 34 22.12 -0.12 -2.92
N THR A 35 21.74 0.69 -3.91
CA THR A 35 21.84 2.15 -3.83
C THR A 35 20.92 2.70 -2.74
N LEU A 36 19.70 2.19 -2.62
CA LEU A 36 18.76 2.55 -1.55
C LEU A 36 19.30 2.18 -0.16
N LEU A 37 20.02 1.05 -0.04
CA LEU A 37 20.66 0.67 1.19
C LEU A 37 21.75 1.70 1.61
N SER A 38 22.61 2.11 0.67
CA SER A 38 23.63 3.14 0.91
C SER A 38 23.00 4.48 1.26
N LEU A 39 21.93 4.85 0.56
CA LEU A 39 21.18 6.07 0.85
C LEU A 39 20.56 6.05 2.25
N ALA A 40 19.93 4.96 2.65
CA ALA A 40 19.31 4.83 3.96
C ALA A 40 20.32 4.84 5.12
N GLN A 41 21.57 4.38 4.88
CA GLN A 41 22.61 4.30 5.91
C GLN A 41 23.52 5.51 5.96
N GLU A 42 24.01 5.90 4.80
CA GLU A 42 25.09 6.88 4.67
C GLU A 42 24.59 8.26 4.23
N GLN A 43 23.31 8.36 3.82
CA GLN A 43 22.72 9.56 3.19
C GLN A 43 23.55 10.03 1.97
N LEU A 44 24.11 9.05 1.25
CA LEU A 44 25.00 9.26 0.12
C LEU A 44 24.62 8.33 -1.04
N ILE A 45 24.66 8.89 -2.24
CA ILE A 45 24.56 8.13 -3.48
C ILE A 45 25.94 8.13 -4.12
N LYS A 46 26.53 6.95 -4.30
CA LYS A 46 27.82 6.78 -4.96
C LYS A 46 27.64 6.78 -6.48
N MET A 47 28.34 7.66 -7.15
CA MET A 47 28.33 7.81 -8.59
C MET A 47 29.71 7.53 -9.18
N ASP A 48 29.80 6.62 -10.14
CA ASP A 48 31.07 6.11 -10.69
C ASP A 48 32.05 7.19 -11.17
N ARG A 49 31.56 8.34 -11.59
CA ARG A 49 32.38 9.40 -12.20
C ARG A 49 32.48 10.69 -11.40
N PHE A 50 31.60 10.88 -10.42
CA PHE A 50 31.44 12.17 -9.72
C PHE A 50 31.65 12.07 -8.21
N GLY A 51 32.03 10.88 -7.74
CA GLY A 51 32.12 10.63 -6.30
C GLY A 51 30.74 10.43 -5.68
N SER A 52 30.56 10.92 -4.45
CA SER A 52 29.32 10.74 -3.73
C SER A 52 28.52 12.03 -3.69
N VAL A 53 27.20 11.91 -3.86
CA VAL A 53 26.24 12.99 -3.73
C VAL A 53 25.45 12.80 -2.45
N TYR A 54 25.34 13.84 -1.65
CA TYR A 54 24.53 13.82 -0.44
C TYR A 54 23.05 13.85 -0.77
N ALA A 55 22.29 12.96 -0.15
CA ALA A 55 20.83 12.90 -0.29
C ALA A 55 20.22 12.43 1.04
N ASP A 56 19.50 13.31 1.67
CA ASP A 56 18.76 13.09 2.93
C ASP A 56 17.27 13.01 2.63
N GLU A 57 16.74 11.81 2.57
CA GLU A 57 15.40 11.54 2.06
C GLU A 57 14.65 10.54 2.92
N VAL A 58 13.34 10.73 3.05
CA VAL A 58 12.43 9.70 3.51
C VAL A 58 12.03 8.85 2.32
N ILE A 59 12.32 7.55 2.40
CA ILE A 59 12.04 6.59 1.34
C ILE A 59 10.73 5.85 1.67
N LEU A 60 9.74 5.94 0.80
CA LEU A 60 8.53 5.13 0.84
C LEU A 60 8.55 4.14 -0.31
N GLY A 61 8.43 2.85 0.01
CA GLY A 61 8.32 1.78 -0.98
C GLY A 61 6.92 1.16 -0.96
N HIS A 62 6.31 0.99 -2.14
CA HIS A 62 5.09 0.23 -2.30
C HIS A 62 5.41 -1.13 -2.93
N SER A 63 4.77 -2.17 -2.43
CA SER A 63 4.88 -3.52 -2.97
C SER A 63 3.61 -4.30 -2.70
N ASN A 64 3.38 -5.34 -3.46
CA ASN A 64 2.43 -6.37 -3.11
C ASN A 64 3.09 -7.39 -2.15
N GLU A 65 2.25 -8.20 -1.51
CA GLU A 65 2.68 -9.17 -0.50
C GLU A 65 3.63 -10.24 -1.08
N GLY A 66 3.30 -10.78 -2.26
CA GLY A 66 4.14 -11.81 -2.90
C GLY A 66 5.53 -11.32 -3.30
N ASP A 67 5.66 -10.09 -3.81
CA ASP A 67 6.97 -9.50 -4.13
C ASP A 67 7.78 -9.22 -2.85
N PHE A 68 7.12 -8.78 -1.77
CA PHE A 68 7.77 -8.58 -0.47
C PHE A 68 8.23 -9.90 0.16
N GLU A 69 7.42 -10.96 0.10
CA GLU A 69 7.79 -12.30 0.57
C GLU A 69 8.97 -12.86 -0.22
N SER A 70 8.92 -12.75 -1.55
CA SER A 70 10.00 -13.18 -2.43
C SER A 70 11.31 -12.46 -2.09
N PHE A 71 11.26 -11.14 -1.97
CA PHE A 71 12.40 -10.33 -1.53
C PHE A 71 12.90 -10.75 -0.15
N SER A 72 12.00 -11.02 0.80
CA SER A 72 12.34 -11.36 2.18
C SER A 72 13.03 -12.71 2.32
N THR A 73 12.83 -13.63 1.36
CA THR A 73 13.45 -14.96 1.34
C THR A 73 14.80 -14.99 0.60
N GLU A 74 15.15 -13.94 -0.12
CA GLU A 74 16.44 -13.86 -0.82
C GLU A 74 17.60 -13.70 0.16
N GLU A 75 18.64 -14.50 -0.01
CA GLU A 75 19.84 -14.58 0.85
C GLU A 75 20.61 -13.25 0.96
N HIS A 76 20.48 -12.38 -0.06
CA HIS A 76 21.20 -11.10 -0.12
C HIS A 76 20.34 -9.88 0.27
N SER A 77 19.10 -10.10 0.68
CA SER A 77 18.16 -9.03 1.03
C SER A 77 18.21 -8.65 2.51
N GLU A 78 18.90 -9.44 3.35
CA GLU A 78 18.93 -9.30 4.81
C GLU A 78 19.31 -7.88 5.26
N ALA A 79 20.36 -7.33 4.67
CA ALA A 79 20.85 -5.99 5.04
C ALA A 79 19.82 -4.88 4.76
N LEU A 80 19.05 -4.98 3.69
CA LEU A 80 18.00 -4.01 3.38
C LEU A 80 16.74 -4.29 4.20
N ARG A 81 16.35 -5.55 4.37
CA ARG A 81 15.21 -5.97 5.18
C ARG A 81 15.29 -5.45 6.62
N ASP A 82 16.47 -5.51 7.24
CA ASP A 82 16.67 -5.05 8.61
C ASP A 82 16.49 -3.53 8.78
N ARG A 83 16.43 -2.79 7.69
CA ARG A 83 16.25 -1.33 7.66
C ARG A 83 14.88 -0.89 7.18
N ILE A 84 14.06 -1.82 6.71
CA ILE A 84 12.71 -1.55 6.23
C ILE A 84 11.73 -1.71 7.39
N ILE A 85 10.88 -0.72 7.55
CA ILE A 85 9.70 -0.83 8.41
C ILE A 85 8.53 -1.23 7.51
N ALA A 86 8.18 -2.50 7.54
CA ALA A 86 7.05 -3.01 6.77
C ALA A 86 5.72 -2.65 7.45
N ILE A 87 4.86 -1.95 6.73
CA ILE A 87 3.51 -1.59 7.19
C ILE A 87 2.52 -2.27 6.27
N GLN A 88 1.86 -3.30 6.77
CA GLN A 88 0.79 -3.98 6.04
C GLN A 88 -0.45 -3.10 5.98
N ILE A 89 -0.93 -2.82 4.79
CA ILE A 89 -2.17 -2.05 4.56
C ILE A 89 -3.29 -3.06 4.24
N PRO A 90 -4.22 -3.30 5.18
CA PRO A 90 -5.31 -4.23 4.96
C PRO A 90 -6.30 -3.69 3.93
N TYR A 91 -7.09 -4.58 3.35
CA TYR A 91 -8.23 -4.19 2.53
C TYR A 91 -9.26 -3.40 3.35
N ASN A 92 -9.91 -2.45 2.69
CA ASN A 92 -11.08 -1.81 3.27
C ASN A 92 -12.26 -2.80 3.29
N LEU A 93 -12.76 -3.11 4.48
CA LEU A 93 -13.85 -4.07 4.71
C LEU A 93 -15.14 -3.37 5.19
N ARG A 94 -15.20 -2.04 5.09
CA ARG A 94 -16.38 -1.26 5.46
C ARG A 94 -17.05 -0.68 4.23
N VAL A 95 -18.31 -1.05 4.02
CA VAL A 95 -19.11 -0.55 2.89
C VAL A 95 -19.23 0.98 2.94
N THR A 96 -19.46 1.54 4.12
CA THR A 96 -19.57 2.98 4.32
C THR A 96 -18.32 3.75 3.91
N ASP A 97 -17.14 3.20 4.12
CA ASP A 97 -15.87 3.84 3.73
C ASP A 97 -15.58 3.60 2.24
N GLU A 98 -15.92 2.44 1.70
CA GLU A 98 -15.79 2.15 0.26
C GLU A 98 -16.67 3.10 -0.58
N VAL A 99 -17.88 3.40 -0.13
CA VAL A 99 -18.76 4.41 -0.77
C VAL A 99 -18.06 5.77 -0.85
N LYS A 100 -17.40 6.21 0.23
CA LYS A 100 -16.64 7.49 0.24
C LYS A 100 -15.47 7.48 -0.74
N ILE A 101 -14.78 6.34 -0.85
CA ILE A 101 -13.70 6.17 -1.82
C ILE A 101 -14.23 6.32 -3.24
N TYR A 102 -15.31 5.61 -3.58
CA TYR A 102 -15.93 5.70 -4.91
C TYR A 102 -16.47 7.10 -5.22
N GLN A 103 -17.07 7.77 -4.24
CA GLN A 103 -17.49 9.16 -4.39
C GLN A 103 -16.31 10.09 -4.71
N LYS A 104 -15.18 9.91 -4.01
CA LYS A 104 -13.95 10.69 -4.25
C LYS A 104 -13.37 10.42 -5.64
N LEU A 105 -13.33 9.17 -6.06
CA LEU A 105 -12.86 8.77 -7.40
C LEU A 105 -13.76 9.33 -8.50
N LEU A 106 -15.08 9.21 -8.33
CA LEU A 106 -16.05 9.72 -9.28
C LEU A 106 -15.90 11.24 -9.49
N LYS A 107 -15.77 12.00 -8.40
CA LYS A 107 -15.57 13.47 -8.46
C LYS A 107 -14.30 13.89 -9.22
N ARG A 108 -13.27 13.03 -9.24
CA ARG A 108 -11.99 13.29 -9.90
C ARG A 108 -11.91 12.71 -11.31
N SER A 109 -12.91 11.95 -11.73
CA SER A 109 -12.96 11.29 -13.03
C SER A 109 -13.64 12.17 -14.08
N THR A 110 -13.53 11.77 -15.32
CA THR A 110 -14.30 12.33 -16.44
C THR A 110 -15.80 12.10 -16.31
N LEU A 111 -16.21 11.19 -15.41
CA LEU A 111 -17.61 10.85 -15.12
C LEU A 111 -18.26 11.77 -14.08
N ALA A 112 -17.55 12.80 -13.59
CA ALA A 112 -18.06 13.71 -12.54
C ALA A 112 -19.36 14.44 -12.93
N GLN A 113 -19.62 14.60 -14.23
CA GLN A 113 -20.81 15.25 -14.78
C GLN A 113 -21.98 14.29 -15.05
N ILE A 114 -21.75 12.98 -14.91
CA ILE A 114 -22.78 11.97 -15.22
C ILE A 114 -23.66 11.76 -13.99
N HIS A 115 -24.96 11.68 -14.20
CA HIS A 115 -25.90 11.31 -13.15
C HIS A 115 -25.69 9.86 -12.71
N VAL A 116 -25.45 9.66 -11.42
CA VAL A 116 -25.33 8.35 -10.78
C VAL A 116 -26.56 8.11 -9.91
N ALA A 117 -27.27 7.04 -10.17
CA ALA A 117 -28.46 6.70 -9.39
C ALA A 117 -28.10 6.48 -7.89
N PRO A 118 -29.00 6.84 -6.96
CA PRO A 118 -28.68 6.90 -5.52
C PRO A 118 -28.09 5.62 -4.92
N LEU A 119 -28.50 4.45 -5.38
CA LEU A 119 -28.04 3.15 -4.85
C LEU A 119 -26.86 2.54 -5.60
N THR A 120 -26.39 3.14 -6.69
CA THR A 120 -25.30 2.57 -7.52
C THR A 120 -24.02 2.41 -6.72
N LEU A 121 -23.57 3.45 -6.02
CA LEU A 121 -22.33 3.38 -5.23
C LEU A 121 -22.45 2.44 -4.02
N PRO A 122 -23.53 2.45 -3.23
CA PRO A 122 -23.73 1.46 -2.18
C PRO A 122 -23.69 0.01 -2.68
N VAL A 123 -24.38 -0.30 -3.79
CA VAL A 123 -24.37 -1.65 -4.36
C VAL A 123 -22.99 -2.07 -4.84
N ALA A 124 -22.29 -1.20 -5.59
CA ALA A 124 -20.94 -1.46 -6.06
C ALA A 124 -19.97 -1.67 -4.88
N SER A 125 -20.07 -0.84 -3.84
CA SER A 125 -19.25 -0.94 -2.62
C SER A 125 -19.52 -2.22 -1.85
N THR A 126 -20.79 -2.61 -1.73
CA THR A 126 -21.18 -3.88 -1.10
C THR A 126 -20.56 -5.07 -1.84
N PHE A 127 -20.66 -5.08 -3.16
CA PHE A 127 -20.06 -6.14 -3.98
C PHE A 127 -18.53 -6.19 -3.81
N ALA A 128 -17.87 -5.03 -3.86
CA ALA A 128 -16.42 -4.94 -3.68
C ALA A 128 -15.96 -5.45 -2.30
N VAL A 129 -16.69 -5.11 -1.24
CA VAL A 129 -16.38 -5.59 0.12
C VAL A 129 -16.64 -7.11 0.23
N LEU A 130 -17.75 -7.60 -0.28
CA LEU A 130 -18.06 -9.04 -0.25
C LEU A 130 -17.05 -9.88 -1.03
N SER A 131 -16.49 -9.36 -2.12
CA SER A 131 -15.46 -10.07 -2.90
C SER A 131 -14.11 -10.20 -2.18
N ARG A 132 -13.88 -9.39 -1.14
CA ARG A 132 -12.64 -9.36 -0.35
C ARG A 132 -12.77 -10.11 0.97
N LEU A 133 -14.01 -10.33 1.43
CA LEU A 133 -14.26 -11.02 2.70
C LEU A 133 -14.09 -12.52 2.56
N GLU A 134 -13.32 -13.09 3.47
CA GLU A 134 -13.28 -14.54 3.66
C GLU A 134 -14.55 -15.07 4.31
N PRO A 135 -14.92 -16.32 4.03
CA PRO A 135 -16.04 -16.97 4.71
C PRO A 135 -15.88 -16.89 6.24
N PRO A 136 -16.97 -16.64 6.99
CA PRO A 136 -16.87 -16.57 8.44
C PRO A 136 -16.48 -17.93 9.03
N ALA A 137 -15.54 -17.96 9.96
CA ALA A 137 -15.12 -19.17 10.66
C ALA A 137 -16.23 -19.72 11.59
N ARG A 138 -17.18 -18.86 12.00
CA ARG A 138 -18.26 -19.23 12.90
C ARG A 138 -19.41 -19.88 12.13
N GLN A 139 -19.78 -21.12 12.54
CA GLN A 139 -20.92 -21.82 11.95
C GLN A 139 -22.22 -21.04 12.14
N GLY A 140 -23.03 -20.93 11.07
CA GLY A 140 -24.34 -20.27 11.09
C GLY A 140 -24.28 -18.76 10.80
N MET A 141 -23.11 -18.15 10.64
CA MET A 141 -22.99 -16.76 10.20
C MET A 141 -22.89 -16.70 8.67
N SER A 142 -23.68 -15.84 8.05
CA SER A 142 -23.57 -15.55 6.63
C SER A 142 -22.49 -14.52 6.34
N LEU A 143 -21.97 -14.49 5.10
CA LEU A 143 -21.00 -13.48 4.65
C LEU A 143 -21.57 -12.06 4.74
N ILE A 144 -22.88 -11.91 4.51
CA ILE A 144 -23.59 -10.63 4.62
C ILE A 144 -23.64 -10.14 6.07
N GLU A 145 -23.89 -11.03 7.03
CA GLU A 145 -23.85 -10.69 8.45
C GLU A 145 -22.44 -10.26 8.86
N LYS A 146 -21.39 -11.00 8.46
CA LYS A 146 -19.99 -10.61 8.69
C LYS A 146 -19.71 -9.21 8.14
N MET A 147 -20.12 -8.93 6.90
CA MET A 147 -19.95 -7.63 6.27
C MET A 147 -20.62 -6.51 7.06
N ARG A 148 -21.88 -6.71 7.48
CA ARG A 148 -22.65 -5.70 8.26
C ARG A 148 -22.01 -5.42 9.61
N LEU A 149 -21.53 -6.48 10.30
CA LEU A 149 -20.80 -6.33 11.55
C LEU A 149 -19.51 -5.54 11.36
N TYR A 150 -18.76 -5.78 10.28
CA TYR A 150 -17.53 -5.04 9.96
C TYR A 150 -17.81 -3.58 9.58
N ASP A 151 -18.97 -3.30 8.99
CA ASP A 151 -19.44 -1.94 8.71
C ASP A 151 -19.95 -1.19 9.96
N GLY A 152 -20.04 -1.89 11.09
CA GLY A 152 -20.47 -1.33 12.38
C GLY A 152 -21.97 -1.46 12.64
N GLN A 153 -22.69 -2.19 11.82
CA GLN A 153 -24.11 -2.51 12.04
C GLN A 153 -24.17 -3.68 13.02
N MET A 154 -24.60 -3.41 14.24
CA MET A 154 -24.77 -4.46 15.27
C MET A 154 -26.07 -5.22 15.00
N GLU A 155 -25.97 -6.43 14.46
CA GLU A 155 -27.09 -7.33 14.24
C GLU A 155 -26.96 -8.55 15.17
N GLY A 156 -28.07 -8.99 15.73
CA GLY A 156 -28.10 -10.19 16.58
C GLY A 156 -27.40 -10.02 17.94
N ASN A 157 -26.85 -11.11 18.45
CA ASN A 157 -26.21 -11.20 19.79
C ASN A 157 -24.69 -10.93 19.76
N TYR A 158 -24.20 -10.16 18.78
CA TYR A 158 -22.77 -9.87 18.65
C TYR A 158 -22.39 -8.59 19.40
N SER A 159 -21.34 -8.69 20.22
CA SER A 159 -20.74 -7.55 20.90
C SER A 159 -19.63 -6.91 20.04
N ARG A 160 -19.23 -5.69 20.41
CA ARG A 160 -18.05 -5.02 19.79
C ARG A 160 -16.78 -5.84 19.96
N GLN A 161 -16.67 -6.57 21.07
CA GLN A 161 -15.51 -7.43 21.34
C GLN A 161 -15.45 -8.62 20.38
N ASP A 162 -16.61 -9.24 20.08
CA ASP A 162 -16.69 -10.32 19.07
C ASP A 162 -16.22 -9.85 17.69
N VAL A 163 -16.59 -8.64 17.28
CA VAL A 163 -16.14 -8.07 16.00
C VAL A 163 -14.63 -7.83 15.98
N VAL A 164 -14.05 -7.34 17.07
CA VAL A 164 -12.59 -7.15 17.20
C VAL A 164 -11.86 -8.47 17.14
N GLU A 165 -12.39 -9.50 17.80
CA GLU A 165 -11.81 -10.84 17.78
C GLU A 165 -11.89 -11.48 16.39
N MET A 166 -13.04 -11.38 15.71
CA MET A 166 -13.19 -11.82 14.33
C MET A 166 -12.17 -11.17 13.39
N LYS A 167 -11.94 -9.85 13.53
CA LYS A 167 -10.93 -9.13 12.73
C LYS A 167 -9.49 -9.53 13.00
N ARG A 168 -9.20 -10.06 14.20
CA ARG A 168 -7.86 -10.59 14.52
C ARG A 168 -7.60 -11.96 13.92
N HIS A 169 -8.63 -12.79 13.81
CA HIS A 169 -8.50 -14.17 13.32
C HIS A 169 -8.69 -14.29 11.80
N SER A 170 -9.41 -13.37 11.22
CA SER A 170 -9.65 -13.27 9.78
C SER A 170 -9.69 -11.78 9.43
N PRO A 171 -8.53 -11.18 9.16
CA PRO A 171 -8.43 -9.75 8.88
C PRO A 171 -9.13 -9.36 7.57
N ASN A 172 -9.43 -10.34 6.70
CA ASN A 172 -10.19 -10.17 5.46
C ASN A 172 -11.56 -10.82 5.51
#